data_97c4695df0d8e9693fbcfd603b107f54
#
_entry.id   97c4695df0d8e9693fbcfd603b107f54
#
_cell.length_a   1.000
_cell.length_b   1.000
_cell.length_c   1.000
_cell.angle_alpha   90.00
_cell.angle_beta   90.00
_cell.angle_gamma   90.00
#
_symmetry.space_group_name_H-M   'P 1'
#
loop_
_entity.id
_entity.type
_entity.pdbx_description
1 polymer ?
#
loop_
_entity_poly.entity_id
_entity_poly.type
_entity_poly.pdbx_seq_one_letter_code
_entity_poly.pdbx_strand_id
1 'polypeptide(L)'
;MFINYISLMLINMVAGLFILAYYVYSGIDGADRTRWIPGFGMSGAIALTTGLHMIFTWSLPGSFNIAFGEMSVLFGIVFLGAAVALAQNWELLTVTIYAFFAGAAAILIGLRIINLGLTTQPILSGMGFILSGLGGVCATPALLMPTNRTLRLIGAIVLIAAGLIWALTACMVYWEHLAKFSNWVPYPMR
;
A
#
# COMPACT_ATOMS: atom_id res chain seq x y z
N MET A 1 25.25 -3.75 6.73
CA MET A 1 24.21 -3.59 7.79
C MET A 1 22.95 -4.23 7.25
N PHE A 2 22.38 -5.21 7.97
CA PHE A 2 21.12 -5.85 7.54
C PHE A 2 19.97 -5.20 8.28
N ILE A 3 19.00 -4.66 7.56
CA ILE A 3 17.78 -4.05 8.12
C ILE A 3 16.59 -4.78 7.51
N ASN A 4 15.77 -5.39 8.36
CA ASN A 4 14.53 -6.01 7.94
C ASN A 4 13.34 -5.17 8.39
N TYR A 5 12.63 -4.57 7.45
CA TYR A 5 11.42 -3.77 7.67
C TYR A 5 10.27 -4.18 6.75
N ILE A 6 10.46 -5.25 5.96
CA ILE A 6 9.43 -5.72 5.01
C ILE A 6 8.15 -6.08 5.72
N SER A 7 8.25 -6.76 6.87
CA SER A 7 7.08 -7.12 7.69
C SER A 7 6.29 -5.88 8.11
N LEU A 8 7.00 -4.79 8.49
CA LEU A 8 6.39 -3.51 8.83
C LEU A 8 5.70 -2.88 7.62
N MET A 9 6.34 -2.91 6.45
CA MET A 9 5.74 -2.37 5.22
C MET A 9 4.45 -3.11 4.86
N LEU A 10 4.45 -4.44 4.96
CA LEU A 10 3.29 -5.27 4.63
C LEU A 10 2.11 -5.01 5.57
N ILE A 11 2.32 -4.99 6.89
CA ILE A 11 1.23 -4.72 7.84
C ILE A 11 0.71 -3.29 7.73
N ASN A 12 1.59 -2.33 7.43
CA ASN A 12 1.20 -0.95 7.15
C ASN A 12 0.32 -0.84 5.90
N MET A 13 0.67 -1.59 4.83
CA MET A 13 -0.15 -1.70 3.63
C MET A 13 -1.54 -2.24 3.95
N VAL A 14 -1.64 -3.28 4.77
CA VAL A 14 -2.92 -3.85 5.23
C VAL A 14 -3.75 -2.78 5.92
N ALA A 15 -3.20 -2.10 6.90
CA ALA A 15 -3.89 -1.04 7.64
C ALA A 15 -4.39 0.07 6.71
N GLY A 16 -3.53 0.55 5.81
CA GLY A 16 -3.88 1.58 4.84
C GLY A 16 -5.01 1.16 3.90
N LEU A 17 -4.96 -0.06 3.35
CA LEU A 17 -6.00 -0.57 2.45
C LEU A 17 -7.36 -0.73 3.15
N PHE A 18 -7.41 -1.20 4.40
CA PHE A 18 -8.65 -1.28 5.15
C PHE A 18 -9.21 0.10 5.50
N ILE A 19 -8.35 1.06 5.87
CA ILE A 19 -8.76 2.45 6.11
C ILE A 19 -9.33 3.04 4.81
N LEU A 20 -8.65 2.84 3.67
CA LEU A 20 -9.09 3.32 2.37
C LEU A 20 -10.41 2.65 1.95
N ALA A 21 -10.56 1.34 2.15
CA ALA A 21 -11.81 0.63 1.86
C ALA A 21 -12.99 1.20 2.65
N TYR A 22 -12.77 1.47 3.94
CA TYR A 22 -13.80 2.08 4.79
C TYR A 22 -14.09 3.52 4.38
N TYR A 23 -13.07 4.31 4.02
CA TYR A 23 -13.25 5.65 3.48
C TYR A 23 -14.07 5.65 2.19
N VAL A 24 -13.75 4.78 1.24
CA VAL A 24 -14.48 4.66 -0.04
C VAL A 24 -15.93 4.26 0.21
N TYR A 25 -16.18 3.34 1.13
CA TYR A 25 -17.53 2.88 1.44
C TYR A 25 -18.39 3.94 2.16
N SER A 26 -17.84 4.64 3.16
CA SER A 26 -18.63 5.47 4.08
C SER A 26 -18.17 6.91 4.21
N GLY A 27 -16.99 7.27 3.70
CA GLY A 27 -16.33 8.54 3.99
C GLY A 27 -16.35 9.57 2.86
N ILE A 28 -16.48 9.16 1.60
CA ILE A 28 -16.34 10.07 0.44
C ILE A 28 -17.38 11.19 0.47
N ASP A 29 -18.62 10.88 0.86
CA ASP A 29 -19.75 11.80 0.99
C ASP A 29 -20.03 12.23 2.44
N GLY A 30 -19.18 11.81 3.37
CA GLY A 30 -19.34 12.09 4.78
C GLY A 30 -19.03 13.54 5.16
N ALA A 31 -19.82 14.11 6.09
CA ALA A 31 -19.61 15.46 6.60
C ALA A 31 -18.33 15.61 7.43
N ASP A 32 -17.92 14.57 8.15
CA ASP A 32 -16.70 14.57 8.95
C ASP A 32 -15.55 13.92 8.20
N ARG A 33 -14.72 14.77 7.59
CA ARG A 33 -13.52 14.37 6.86
C ARG A 33 -12.30 14.21 7.76
N THR A 34 -12.31 14.84 8.95
CA THR A 34 -11.12 14.94 9.81
C THR A 34 -10.74 13.62 10.45
N ARG A 35 -11.69 12.74 10.72
CA ARG A 35 -11.46 11.41 11.31
C ARG A 35 -10.53 10.50 10.50
N TRP A 36 -10.39 10.78 9.19
CA TRP A 36 -9.57 9.97 8.29
C TRP A 36 -8.10 10.40 8.24
N ILE A 37 -7.82 11.65 8.66
CA ILE A 37 -6.48 12.27 8.60
C ILE A 37 -5.43 11.42 9.31
N PRO A 38 -5.63 10.97 10.57
CA PRO A 38 -4.61 10.18 11.27
C PRO A 38 -4.31 8.86 10.57
N GLY A 39 -5.34 8.16 10.10
CA GLY A 39 -5.17 6.87 9.43
C GLY A 39 -4.36 6.98 8.14
N PHE A 40 -4.72 7.92 7.27
CA PHE A 40 -3.96 8.19 6.06
C PHE A 40 -2.56 8.73 6.36
N GLY A 41 -2.42 9.62 7.34
CA GLY A 41 -1.13 10.19 7.73
C GLY A 41 -0.15 9.12 8.23
N MET A 42 -0.57 8.25 9.14
CA MET A 42 0.26 7.16 9.68
C MET A 42 0.68 6.18 8.58
N SER A 43 -0.29 5.69 7.80
CA SER A 43 -0.01 4.75 6.71
C SER A 43 0.93 5.35 5.67
N GLY A 44 0.70 6.61 5.31
CA GLY A 44 1.54 7.31 4.34
C GLY A 44 2.95 7.56 4.84
N ALA A 45 3.12 8.00 6.10
CA ALA A 45 4.43 8.29 6.68
C ALA A 45 5.31 7.03 6.76
N ILE A 46 4.78 5.91 7.26
CA ILE A 46 5.52 4.66 7.35
C ILE A 46 5.89 4.14 5.95
N ALA A 47 4.96 4.14 5.01
CA ALA A 47 5.19 3.65 3.66
C ALA A 47 6.24 4.50 2.93
N LEU A 48 6.16 5.83 3.01
CA LEU A 48 7.12 6.74 2.37
C LEU A 48 8.52 6.56 2.96
N THR A 49 8.64 6.57 4.29
CA THR A 49 9.94 6.45 4.96
C THR A 49 10.62 5.12 4.65
N THR A 50 9.90 4.00 4.75
CA THR A 50 10.44 2.67 4.49
C THR A 50 10.73 2.45 3.01
N GLY A 51 9.87 2.95 2.12
CA GLY A 51 10.06 2.88 0.68
C GLY A 51 11.29 3.67 0.21
N LEU A 52 11.45 4.92 0.65
CA LEU A 52 12.65 5.73 0.35
C LEU A 52 13.92 5.08 0.87
N HIS A 53 13.88 4.55 2.10
CA HIS A 53 15.03 3.81 2.64
C HIS A 53 15.39 2.63 1.75
N MET A 54 14.40 1.83 1.30
CA MET A 54 14.61 0.69 0.43
C MET A 54 15.23 1.08 -0.92
N ILE A 55 14.76 2.16 -1.54
CA ILE A 55 15.27 2.64 -2.82
C ILE A 55 16.73 3.13 -2.69
N PHE A 56 17.00 3.93 -1.66
CA PHE A 56 18.32 4.55 -1.50
C PHE A 56 19.40 3.57 -1.03
N THR A 57 19.04 2.55 -0.26
CA THR A 57 20.01 1.58 0.27
C THR A 57 20.11 0.30 -0.54
N TRP A 58 19.18 0.07 -1.46
CA TRP A 58 19.05 -1.15 -2.26
C TRP A 58 19.19 -2.41 -1.42
N SER A 59 18.42 -2.49 -0.34
CA SER A 59 18.60 -3.43 0.76
C SER A 59 18.19 -4.88 0.44
N LEU A 60 17.48 -5.10 -0.67
CA LEU A 60 17.09 -6.42 -1.14
C LEU A 60 17.81 -6.78 -2.45
N PRO A 61 17.98 -8.09 -2.75
CA PRO A 61 18.55 -8.52 -4.02
C PRO A 61 17.62 -8.23 -5.20
N GLY A 62 18.20 -7.94 -6.36
CA GLY A 62 17.48 -7.83 -7.63
C GLY A 62 16.37 -6.78 -7.64
N SER A 63 15.30 -7.07 -8.36
CA SER A 63 14.20 -6.16 -8.63
C SER A 63 13.19 -6.01 -7.46
N PHE A 64 13.41 -6.65 -6.31
CA PHE A 64 12.53 -6.47 -5.14
C PHE A 64 12.48 -5.01 -4.67
N ASN A 65 13.60 -4.28 -4.75
CA ASN A 65 13.66 -2.86 -4.36
C ASN A 65 12.77 -1.98 -5.25
N ILE A 66 12.67 -2.31 -6.54
CA ILE A 66 11.74 -1.65 -7.46
C ILE A 66 10.30 -1.99 -7.08
N ALA A 67 9.99 -3.30 -7.02
CA ALA A 67 8.62 -3.74 -6.81
C ALA A 67 8.04 -3.30 -5.46
N PHE A 68 8.79 -3.41 -4.38
CA PHE A 68 8.30 -3.08 -3.04
C PHE A 68 8.68 -1.66 -2.61
N GLY A 69 9.88 -1.19 -2.93
CA GLY A 69 10.36 0.13 -2.52
C GLY A 69 9.62 1.25 -3.24
N GLU A 70 9.65 1.27 -4.58
CA GLU A 70 9.00 2.33 -5.35
C GLU A 70 7.48 2.33 -5.16
N MET A 71 6.85 1.15 -5.09
CA MET A 71 5.41 1.08 -4.84
C MET A 71 5.05 1.56 -3.44
N SER A 72 5.90 1.32 -2.42
CA SER A 72 5.69 1.89 -1.09
C SER A 72 5.82 3.41 -1.08
N VAL A 73 6.76 3.97 -1.85
CA VAL A 73 6.86 5.45 -2.00
C VAL A 73 5.60 6.01 -2.64
N LEU A 74 5.14 5.42 -3.75
CA LEU A 74 3.93 5.87 -4.44
C LEU A 74 2.69 5.74 -3.56
N PHE A 75 2.54 4.62 -2.85
CA PHE A 75 1.47 4.45 -1.86
C PHE A 75 1.57 5.50 -0.75
N GLY A 76 2.77 5.68 -0.20
CA GLY A 76 3.02 6.62 0.89
C GLY A 76 2.69 8.06 0.54
N ILE A 77 3.12 8.53 -0.64
CA ILE A 77 2.87 9.91 -1.07
C ILE A 77 1.39 10.16 -1.36
N VAL A 78 0.67 9.18 -1.94
CA VAL A 78 -0.78 9.27 -2.15
C VAL A 78 -1.53 9.39 -0.82
N PHE A 79 -1.19 8.57 0.16
CA PHE A 79 -1.83 8.59 1.48
C PHE A 79 -1.51 9.86 2.26
N LEU A 80 -0.26 10.35 2.23
CA LEU A 80 0.10 11.64 2.84
C LEU A 80 -0.58 12.80 2.14
N GLY A 81 -0.63 12.78 0.80
CA GLY A 81 -1.35 13.78 0.01
C GLY A 81 -2.83 13.82 0.37
N ALA A 82 -3.46 12.65 0.54
CA ALA A 82 -4.85 12.55 0.99
C ALA A 82 -5.02 13.10 2.41
N ALA A 83 -4.13 12.76 3.35
CA ALA A 83 -4.17 13.27 4.72
C ALA A 83 -4.06 14.81 4.76
N VAL A 84 -3.11 15.38 4.01
CA VAL A 84 -2.93 16.84 3.93
C VAL A 84 -4.14 17.51 3.28
N ALA A 85 -4.65 16.97 2.17
CA ALA A 85 -5.82 17.52 1.50
C ALA A 85 -7.06 17.52 2.40
N LEU A 86 -7.29 16.43 3.15
CA LEU A 86 -8.37 16.35 4.13
C LEU A 86 -8.19 17.34 5.28
N ALA A 87 -6.96 17.49 5.79
CA ALA A 87 -6.65 18.42 6.88
C ALA A 87 -6.86 19.88 6.49
N GLN A 88 -6.58 20.23 5.24
CA GLN A 88 -6.71 21.58 4.71
C GLN A 88 -8.09 21.82 4.06
N ASN A 89 -8.99 20.84 4.08
CA ASN A 89 -10.28 20.86 3.37
C ASN A 89 -10.13 21.09 1.85
N TRP A 90 -9.04 20.63 1.26
CA TRP A 90 -8.84 20.67 -0.18
C TRP A 90 -9.60 19.53 -0.88
N GLU A 91 -9.84 19.70 -2.18
CA GLU A 91 -10.37 18.64 -3.01
C GLU A 91 -9.34 17.53 -3.25
N LEU A 92 -9.82 16.27 -3.28
CA LEU A 92 -8.97 15.11 -3.48
C LEU A 92 -8.69 14.78 -4.96
N LEU A 93 -9.23 15.56 -5.90
CA LEU A 93 -9.17 15.23 -7.33
C LEU A 93 -7.73 15.03 -7.81
N THR A 94 -6.82 15.95 -7.49
CA THR A 94 -5.41 15.86 -7.92
C THR A 94 -4.69 14.69 -7.26
N VAL A 95 -5.02 14.36 -6.02
CA VAL A 95 -4.49 13.17 -5.31
C VAL A 95 -4.98 11.89 -6.01
N THR A 96 -6.25 11.83 -6.41
CA THR A 96 -6.78 10.63 -7.08
C THR A 96 -6.25 10.48 -8.51
N ILE A 97 -5.97 11.59 -9.23
CA ILE A 97 -5.27 11.54 -10.52
C ILE A 97 -3.85 10.96 -10.33
N TYR A 98 -3.12 11.40 -9.31
CA TYR A 98 -1.81 10.82 -9.01
C TYR A 98 -1.93 9.33 -8.64
N ALA A 99 -2.94 8.97 -7.84
CA ALA A 99 -3.23 7.59 -7.47
C ALA A 99 -3.54 6.69 -8.70
N PHE A 100 -4.14 7.25 -9.77
CA PHE A 100 -4.35 6.52 -11.01
C PHE A 100 -3.03 6.03 -11.63
N PHE A 101 -2.02 6.89 -11.73
CA PHE A 101 -0.71 6.51 -12.29
C PHE A 101 0.04 5.54 -11.36
N ALA A 102 -0.02 5.76 -10.05
CA ALA A 102 0.53 4.83 -9.07
C ALA A 102 -0.15 3.45 -9.17
N GLY A 103 -1.48 3.43 -9.34
CA GLY A 103 -2.26 2.22 -9.54
C GLY A 103 -1.93 1.49 -10.83
N ALA A 104 -1.76 2.20 -11.94
CA ALA A 104 -1.34 1.63 -13.22
C ALA A 104 0.05 0.98 -13.11
N ALA A 105 0.99 1.65 -12.45
CA ALA A 105 2.32 1.09 -12.15
C ALA A 105 2.23 -0.17 -11.29
N ALA A 106 1.39 -0.18 -10.26
CA ALA A 106 1.18 -1.35 -9.41
C ALA A 106 0.62 -2.55 -10.19
N ILE A 107 -0.34 -2.33 -11.09
CA ILE A 107 -0.87 -3.39 -11.97
C ILE A 107 0.24 -3.96 -12.85
N LEU A 108 1.03 -3.10 -13.49
CA LEU A 108 2.15 -3.53 -14.33
C LEU A 108 3.16 -4.38 -13.54
N ILE A 109 3.53 -3.92 -12.34
CA ILE A 109 4.43 -4.67 -11.45
C ILE A 109 3.82 -5.99 -11.02
N GLY A 110 2.53 -6.02 -10.67
CA GLY A 110 1.85 -7.26 -10.31
C GLY A 110 1.87 -8.29 -11.42
N LEU A 111 1.57 -7.90 -12.65
CA LEU A 111 1.67 -8.76 -13.84
C LEU A 111 3.11 -9.25 -14.05
N ARG A 112 4.09 -8.39 -13.83
CA ARG A 112 5.51 -8.73 -14.03
C ARG A 112 6.03 -9.66 -12.94
N ILE A 113 5.57 -9.52 -11.69
CA ILE A 113 5.88 -10.45 -10.60
C ILE A 113 5.41 -11.85 -10.94
N ILE A 114 4.17 -12.00 -11.45
CA ILE A 114 3.62 -13.30 -11.87
C ILE A 114 4.44 -13.89 -13.03
N ASN A 115 4.71 -13.06 -14.05
CA ASN A 115 5.42 -13.50 -15.25
C ASN A 115 6.86 -13.97 -14.97
N LEU A 116 7.56 -13.29 -14.05
CA LEU A 116 8.94 -13.61 -13.68
C LEU A 116 9.08 -14.67 -12.57
N GLY A 117 8.00 -15.02 -11.88
CA GLY A 117 8.10 -15.85 -10.69
C GLY A 117 8.92 -15.18 -9.58
N LEU A 118 8.82 -13.86 -9.44
CA LEU A 118 9.77 -13.07 -8.65
C LEU A 118 9.73 -13.38 -7.14
N THR A 119 8.59 -13.74 -6.59
CA THR A 119 8.42 -14.05 -5.16
C THR A 119 8.23 -15.54 -4.95
N THR A 120 8.27 -15.99 -3.69
CA THR A 120 7.96 -17.40 -3.33
C THR A 120 6.53 -17.81 -3.68
N GLN A 121 5.61 -16.81 -3.69
CA GLN A 121 4.21 -16.99 -4.11
C GLN A 121 3.84 -15.93 -5.14
N PRO A 122 4.29 -16.07 -6.41
CA PRO A 122 4.18 -15.00 -7.41
C PRO A 122 2.74 -14.61 -7.73
N ILE A 123 1.83 -15.59 -7.78
CA ILE A 123 0.41 -15.34 -8.05
C ILE A 123 -0.21 -14.52 -6.92
N LEU A 124 0.03 -14.90 -5.66
CA LEU A 124 -0.52 -14.22 -4.50
C LEU A 124 0.00 -12.77 -4.42
N SER A 125 1.32 -12.59 -4.52
CA SER A 125 1.94 -11.27 -4.50
C SER A 125 1.48 -10.40 -5.67
N GLY A 126 1.48 -10.95 -6.88
CA GLY A 126 1.04 -10.23 -8.07
C GLY A 126 -0.43 -9.80 -8.00
N MET A 127 -1.31 -10.67 -7.51
CA MET A 127 -2.73 -10.32 -7.28
C MET A 127 -2.88 -9.23 -6.23
N GLY A 128 -2.08 -9.25 -5.16
CA GLY A 128 -2.03 -8.18 -4.17
C GLY A 128 -1.72 -6.82 -4.82
N PHE A 129 -0.71 -6.75 -5.67
CA PHE A 129 -0.37 -5.54 -6.43
C PHE A 129 -1.46 -5.13 -7.42
N ILE A 130 -2.03 -6.07 -8.18
CA ILE A 130 -3.07 -5.79 -9.17
C ILE A 130 -4.32 -5.22 -8.49
N LEU A 131 -4.82 -5.85 -7.43
CA LEU A 131 -6.01 -5.37 -6.70
C LEU A 131 -5.77 -4.03 -6.01
N SER A 132 -4.60 -3.83 -5.41
CA SER A 132 -4.21 -2.53 -4.85
C SER A 132 -4.16 -1.46 -5.94
N GLY A 133 -3.61 -1.79 -7.10
CA GLY A 133 -3.54 -0.92 -8.28
C GLY A 133 -4.91 -0.56 -8.84
N LEU A 134 -5.85 -1.51 -8.89
CA LEU A 134 -7.25 -1.24 -9.27
C LEU A 134 -7.90 -0.22 -8.34
N GLY A 135 -7.60 -0.28 -7.02
CA GLY A 135 -8.04 0.75 -6.06
C GLY A 135 -7.57 2.15 -6.45
N GLY A 136 -6.30 2.29 -6.87
CA GLY A 136 -5.75 3.56 -7.35
C GLY A 136 -6.36 4.02 -8.67
N VAL A 137 -6.48 3.13 -9.67
CA VAL A 137 -7.07 3.44 -10.98
C VAL A 137 -8.54 3.86 -10.84
N CYS A 138 -9.29 3.22 -9.96
CA CYS A 138 -10.70 3.52 -9.73
C CYS A 138 -10.94 4.69 -8.75
N ALA A 139 -9.90 5.28 -8.17
CA ALA A 139 -10.04 6.35 -7.18
C ALA A 139 -10.72 7.61 -7.77
N THR A 140 -10.30 8.05 -8.97
CA THR A 140 -10.91 9.22 -9.64
C THR A 140 -12.38 8.98 -10.00
N PRO A 141 -12.78 7.89 -10.67
CA PRO A 141 -14.19 7.58 -10.91
C PRO A 141 -15.02 7.52 -9.63
N ALA A 142 -14.49 6.91 -8.56
CA ALA A 142 -15.19 6.83 -7.28
C ALA A 142 -15.42 8.22 -6.65
N LEU A 143 -14.43 9.13 -6.77
CA LEU A 143 -14.55 10.49 -6.28
C LEU A 143 -15.55 11.33 -7.07
N LEU A 144 -15.58 11.18 -8.41
CA LEU A 144 -16.47 11.93 -9.30
C LEU A 144 -17.92 11.44 -9.23
N MET A 145 -18.15 10.21 -8.74
CA MET A 145 -19.48 9.61 -8.59
C MET A 145 -19.75 9.24 -7.11
N PRO A 146 -19.68 10.19 -6.17
CA PRO A 146 -19.74 9.89 -4.73
C PRO A 146 -21.07 9.28 -4.30
N THR A 147 -22.15 9.55 -5.02
CA THR A 147 -23.49 9.01 -4.76
C THR A 147 -23.71 7.59 -5.31
N ASN A 148 -22.80 7.11 -6.16
CA ASN A 148 -22.90 5.76 -6.74
C ASN A 148 -22.49 4.70 -5.72
N ARG A 149 -23.48 4.22 -4.94
CA ARG A 149 -23.28 3.21 -3.89
C ARG A 149 -22.69 1.90 -4.40
N THR A 150 -23.07 1.48 -5.61
CA THR A 150 -22.56 0.22 -6.20
C THR A 150 -21.07 0.34 -6.50
N LEU A 151 -20.63 1.45 -7.10
CA LEU A 151 -19.22 1.69 -7.38
C LEU A 151 -18.39 1.72 -6.09
N ARG A 152 -18.88 2.40 -5.07
CA ARG A 152 -18.24 2.45 -3.74
C ARG A 152 -18.13 1.07 -3.09
N LEU A 153 -19.20 0.27 -3.17
CA LEU A 153 -19.20 -1.08 -2.62
C LEU A 153 -18.19 -1.98 -3.35
N ILE A 154 -18.17 -1.97 -4.68
CA ILE A 154 -17.21 -2.74 -5.48
C ILE A 154 -15.78 -2.29 -5.14
N GLY A 155 -15.52 -0.99 -5.12
CA GLY A 155 -14.22 -0.45 -4.75
C GLY A 155 -13.76 -0.90 -3.34
N ALA A 156 -14.65 -0.85 -2.36
CA ALA A 156 -14.35 -1.31 -1.01
C ALA A 156 -14.07 -2.82 -0.96
N ILE A 157 -14.83 -3.64 -1.68
CA ILE A 157 -14.60 -5.09 -1.76
C ILE A 157 -13.22 -5.40 -2.38
N VAL A 158 -12.86 -4.73 -3.48
CA VAL A 158 -11.55 -4.90 -4.13
C VAL A 158 -10.42 -4.54 -3.18
N LEU A 159 -10.54 -3.42 -2.46
CA LEU A 159 -9.54 -2.99 -1.47
C LEU A 159 -9.44 -3.93 -0.27
N ILE A 160 -10.58 -4.46 0.21
CA ILE A 160 -10.60 -5.47 1.27
C ILE A 160 -9.92 -6.76 0.79
N ALA A 161 -10.21 -7.22 -0.41
CA ALA A 161 -9.58 -8.40 -0.99
C ALA A 161 -8.05 -8.22 -1.11
N ALA A 162 -7.59 -7.05 -1.59
CA ALA A 162 -6.17 -6.70 -1.59
C ALA A 162 -5.58 -6.73 -0.18
N GLY A 163 -6.27 -6.10 0.78
CA GLY A 163 -5.86 -6.05 2.18
C GLY A 163 -5.73 -7.44 2.81
N LEU A 164 -6.64 -8.36 2.52
CA LEU A 164 -6.59 -9.75 3.00
C LEU A 164 -5.41 -10.53 2.40
N ILE A 165 -5.10 -10.34 1.12
CA ILE A 165 -3.90 -10.93 0.49
C ILE A 165 -2.63 -10.43 1.17
N TRP A 166 -2.53 -9.12 1.39
CA TRP A 166 -1.38 -8.54 2.08
C TRP A 166 -1.30 -8.94 3.55
N ALA A 167 -2.45 -9.10 4.23
CA ALA A 167 -2.49 -9.60 5.61
C ALA A 167 -1.96 -11.02 5.72
N LEU A 168 -2.39 -11.91 4.82
CA LEU A 168 -1.88 -13.27 4.75
C LEU A 168 -0.36 -13.27 4.51
N THR A 169 0.11 -12.48 3.55
CA THR A 169 1.54 -12.36 3.25
C THR A 169 2.30 -11.79 4.46
N ALA A 170 1.80 -10.76 5.12
CA ALA A 170 2.42 -10.16 6.29
C ALA A 170 2.55 -11.16 7.45
N CYS A 171 1.49 -11.92 7.72
CA CYS A 171 1.51 -12.97 8.77
C CYS A 171 2.56 -14.03 8.47
N MET A 172 2.64 -14.53 7.23
CA MET A 172 3.67 -15.50 6.83
C MET A 172 5.08 -14.92 7.00
N VAL A 173 5.30 -13.69 6.54
CA VAL A 173 6.62 -13.04 6.63
C VAL A 173 7.01 -12.78 8.07
N TYR A 174 6.10 -12.34 8.96
CA TYR A 174 6.39 -12.19 10.39
C TYR A 174 6.77 -13.53 11.02
N TRP A 175 6.01 -14.58 10.73
CA TRP A 175 6.25 -15.90 11.29
C TRP A 175 7.63 -16.44 10.90
N GLU A 176 7.97 -16.36 9.62
CA GLU A 176 9.25 -16.83 9.10
C GLU A 176 10.43 -15.98 9.59
N HIS A 177 10.30 -14.65 9.57
CA HIS A 177 11.39 -13.76 9.93
C HIS A 177 11.72 -13.82 11.43
N LEU A 178 10.73 -13.93 12.31
CA LEU A 178 10.98 -14.11 13.74
C LEU A 178 11.78 -15.39 14.01
N ALA A 179 11.46 -16.50 13.35
CA ALA A 179 12.22 -17.73 13.47
C ALA A 179 13.64 -17.62 12.88
N LYS A 180 13.73 -17.08 11.65
CA LYS A 180 15.00 -16.98 10.92
C LYS A 180 16.03 -16.07 11.59
N PHE A 181 15.57 -15.00 12.24
CA PHE A 181 16.42 -14.00 12.87
C PHE A 181 16.52 -14.13 14.39
N SER A 182 15.99 -15.20 14.99
CA SER A 182 16.02 -15.41 16.45
C SER A 182 17.42 -15.36 17.06
N ASN A 183 18.43 -15.84 16.34
CA ASN A 183 19.84 -15.86 16.78
C ASN A 183 20.73 -14.86 16.04
N TRP A 184 20.13 -13.93 15.28
CA TRP A 184 20.91 -12.97 14.51
C TRP A 184 21.46 -11.86 15.41
N VAL A 185 22.76 -11.62 15.34
CA VAL A 185 23.46 -10.57 16.08
C VAL A 185 24.10 -9.59 15.09
N PRO A 186 23.95 -8.26 15.26
CA PRO A 186 24.64 -7.26 14.45
C PRO A 186 26.16 -7.43 14.48
N TYR A 187 26.82 -7.17 13.35
CA TYR A 187 28.28 -7.31 13.21
C TYR A 187 29.10 -6.64 14.35
N PRO A 188 28.76 -5.43 14.83
CA PRO A 188 29.49 -4.80 15.96
C PRO A 188 29.35 -5.53 17.30
N MET A 189 28.41 -6.47 17.43
CA MET A 189 28.15 -7.24 18.65
C MET A 189 28.63 -8.70 18.56
N ARG A 190 29.28 -9.09 17.45
CA ARG A 190 29.87 -10.42 17.22
C ARG A 190 31.31 -10.50 17.79
#